data_742443cca40fd58d6e9063bcc299989b
#
_entry.id   742443cca40fd58d6e9063bcc299989b
#
_cell.length_a   1.000
_cell.length_b   1.000
_cell.length_c   1.000
_cell.angle_alpha   90.00
_cell.angle_beta   90.00
_cell.angle_gamma   90.00
#
_symmetry.space_group_name_H-M   'P 1'
#
loop_
_entity.id
_entity.type
_entity.pdbx_description
1 polymer ?
#
loop_
_entity_poly.entity_id
_entity_poly.type
_entity_poly.pdbx_seq_one_letter_code
_entity_poly.pdbx_strand_id
1 'polypeptide(L)' 'GSEMCIRDRNYLQSYRLQMAADRLVRSGQQITAIAVDCGFASLSYFGKVFRQKFGCTPAQFRSKWQDITNTGR' A
#
# COMPACT_ATOMS: atom_id res chain seq x y z
N GLY A 1 9.23 17.75 14.18
CA GLY A 1 9.28 16.83 13.71
C GLY A 1 8.87 16.29 12.36
N SER A 2 7.63 16.40 12.07
CA SER A 2 7.14 15.76 10.85
C SER A 2 7.64 16.46 9.60
N GLU A 3 7.95 17.72 9.69
CA GLU A 3 8.36 18.43 8.50
C GLU A 3 9.67 17.91 7.95
N MET A 4 10.47 17.27 8.74
CA MET A 4 11.70 16.72 8.24
C MET A 4 11.48 15.63 7.23
N CYS A 5 10.44 14.90 7.42
CA CYS A 5 10.13 13.78 6.53
C CYS A 5 9.72 14.25 5.15
N ILE A 6 9.18 15.42 5.08
CA ILE A 6 8.65 15.92 3.81
C ILE A 6 9.73 16.09 2.76
N ARG A 7 10.93 16.36 3.18
CA ARG A 7 12.01 16.55 2.24
C ARG A 7 12.52 15.26 1.67
N ASP A 8 12.24 14.17 2.34
CA ASP A 8 12.77 12.89 1.96
C ASP A 8 11.89 12.24 0.92
N ARG A 9 12.51 11.77 -0.17
CA ARG A 9 11.78 11.03 -1.17
C ARG A 9 11.18 9.77 -0.58
N ASN A 10 11.91 9.16 0.33
CA ASN A 10 11.43 7.95 0.96
C ASN A 10 10.15 8.22 1.74
N TYR A 11 10.05 9.41 2.29
CA TYR A 11 8.85 9.75 3.02
C TYR A 11 7.63 9.76 2.09
N LEU A 12 7.76 10.37 0.92
CA LEU A 12 6.66 10.44 -0.02
C LEU A 12 6.26 9.04 -0.48
N GLN A 13 7.26 8.23 -0.79
CA GLN A 13 6.98 6.87 -1.21
C GLN A 13 6.34 6.07 -0.09
N SER A 14 6.81 6.23 1.12
CA SER A 14 6.22 5.55 2.26
C SER A 14 4.78 6.00 2.48
N TYR A 15 4.52 7.27 2.32
CA TYR A 15 3.18 7.80 2.46
C TYR A 15 2.24 7.18 1.43
N ARG A 16 2.69 7.11 0.19
CA ARG A 16 1.88 6.51 -0.86
C ARG A 16 1.60 5.04 -0.58
N LEU A 17 2.62 4.34 -0.11
CA LEU A 17 2.45 2.92 0.22
C LEU A 17 1.50 2.74 1.40
N GLN A 18 1.57 3.63 2.35
CA GLN A 18 0.68 3.56 3.50
C GLN A 18 -0.76 3.75 3.07
N MET A 19 -0.99 4.72 2.20
CA MET A 19 -2.34 4.96 1.70
C MET A 19 -2.84 3.76 0.89
N ALA A 20 -1.95 3.18 0.10
CA ALA A 20 -2.34 2.03 -0.70
C ALA A 20 -2.69 0.85 0.20
N ALA A 21 -1.92 0.64 1.24
CA ALA A 21 -2.20 -0.45 2.17
C ALA A 21 -3.56 -0.27 2.82
N ASP A 22 -3.86 0.95 3.20
CA ASP A 22 -5.15 1.24 3.81
C ASP A 22 -6.29 0.94 2.84
N ARG A 23 -6.13 1.33 1.59
CA ARG A 23 -7.16 1.07 0.60
C ARG A 23 -7.32 -0.41 0.29
N LEU A 24 -6.22 -1.14 0.36
CA LEU A 24 -6.28 -2.57 0.10
C LEU A 24 -7.22 -3.29 1.05
N VAL A 25 -7.26 -2.85 2.29
CA VAL A 25 -8.09 -3.51 3.28
C VAL A 25 -9.45 -2.87 3.45
N ARG A 26 -9.57 -1.59 3.18
CA ARG A 26 -10.84 -0.91 3.36
C ARG A 26 -11.70 -0.92 2.11
N SER A 27 -11.06 -0.88 0.97
CA SER A 27 -11.76 -0.78 -0.29
C SER A 27 -11.67 -2.08 -1.05
N GLY A 28 -12.67 -2.37 -1.85
CA GLY A 28 -12.64 -3.55 -2.70
C GLY A 28 -12.03 -3.29 -4.06
N GLN A 29 -11.40 -2.16 -4.23
CA GLN A 29 -10.80 -1.81 -5.51
C GLN A 29 -9.72 -2.79 -5.92
N GLN A 30 -9.52 -2.87 -7.21
CA GLN A 30 -8.45 -3.70 -7.73
C GLN A 30 -7.10 -3.09 -7.36
N ILE A 31 -6.12 -3.95 -7.18
CA ILE A 31 -4.80 -3.50 -6.81
C ILE A 31 -4.23 -2.53 -7.84
N THR A 32 -4.50 -2.80 -9.12
CA THR A 32 -4.04 -1.93 -10.18
C THR A 32 -4.61 -0.52 -10.02
N ALA A 33 -5.89 -0.42 -9.72
CA ALA A 33 -6.54 0.87 -9.55
C ALA A 33 -5.95 1.61 -8.36
N ILE A 34 -5.68 0.89 -7.30
CA ILE A 34 -5.11 1.49 -6.10
C ILE A 34 -3.71 2.03 -6.40
N ALA A 35 -2.93 1.28 -7.14
CA ALA A 35 -1.58 1.72 -7.49
C ALA A 35 -1.61 3.02 -8.27
N VAL A 36 -2.50 3.09 -9.25
CA VAL A 36 -2.63 4.29 -10.07
C VAL A 36 -3.11 5.47 -9.23
N ASP A 37 -4.09 5.23 -8.39
CA ASP A 37 -4.65 6.28 -7.53
C ASP A 37 -3.60 6.84 -6.59
N CYS A 38 -2.70 6.00 -6.14
CA CYS A 38 -1.67 6.44 -5.22
C CYS A 38 -0.45 7.03 -5.91
N GLY A 39 -0.49 7.10 -7.23
CA GLY A 39 0.56 7.79 -7.96
C GLY A 39 1.72 6.90 -8.40
N PHE A 40 1.52 5.61 -8.46
CA PHE A 40 2.57 4.72 -8.93
C PHE A 40 2.50 4.56 -10.44
N ALA A 41 3.66 4.55 -11.07
CA ALA A 41 3.73 4.51 -12.52
C ALA A 41 3.26 3.17 -13.08
N SER A 42 3.53 2.10 -12.38
CA SER A 42 3.14 0.79 -12.87
C SER A 42 2.84 -0.12 -11.71
N LEU A 43 2.06 -1.16 -12.01
CA LEU A 43 1.72 -2.14 -11.00
C LEU A 43 2.95 -2.92 -10.56
N SER A 44 3.83 -3.20 -11.50
CA SER A 44 5.05 -3.93 -11.17
C SER A 44 5.91 -3.17 -10.17
N TYR A 45 6.08 -1.89 -10.42
CA TYR A 45 6.85 -1.07 -9.52
C TYR A 45 6.18 -0.99 -8.14
N PHE A 46 4.88 -0.79 -8.16
CA PHE A 46 4.11 -0.73 -6.92
C PHE A 46 4.31 -2.00 -6.10
N GLY A 47 4.17 -3.15 -6.75
CA GLY A 47 4.33 -4.41 -6.05
C GLY A 47 5.72 -4.57 -5.47
N LYS A 48 6.72 -4.14 -6.21
CA LYS A 48 8.09 -4.26 -5.77
C LYS A 48 8.37 -3.43 -4.52
N VAL A 49 8.01 -2.17 -4.56
CA VAL A 49 8.27 -1.29 -3.43
C VAL A 49 7.38 -1.64 -2.24
N PHE A 50 6.17 -2.09 -2.51
CA PHE A 50 5.27 -2.49 -1.45
C PHE A 50 5.87 -3.66 -0.69
N ARG A 51 6.37 -4.64 -1.43
CA ARG A 51 6.97 -5.80 -0.80
C ARG A 51 8.19 -5.43 0.01
N GLN A 52 8.97 -4.48 -0.47
CA GLN A 52 10.15 -4.04 0.25
C GLN A 52 9.77 -3.39 1.58
N LYS A 53 8.67 -2.66 1.58
CA LYS A 53 8.28 -1.97 2.79
C LYS A 53 7.52 -2.86 3.76
N PHE A 54 6.60 -3.65 3.26
CA PHE A 54 5.72 -4.43 4.12
C PHE A 54 6.10 -5.90 4.23
N GLY A 55 7.02 -6.35 3.40
CA GLY A 55 7.46 -7.74 3.45
C GLY A 55 6.59 -8.72 2.72
N CYS A 56 5.56 -8.23 2.04
CA CYS A 56 4.69 -9.10 1.27
C CYS A 56 4.08 -8.30 0.12
N THR A 57 3.54 -9.01 -0.85
CA THR A 57 2.93 -8.36 -1.99
C THR A 57 1.60 -7.73 -1.59
N PRO A 58 1.12 -6.77 -2.39
CA PRO A 58 -0.18 -6.16 -2.10
C PRO A 58 -1.31 -7.17 -2.05
N ALA A 59 -1.27 -8.16 -2.92
CA ALA A 59 -2.30 -9.18 -2.92
C ALA A 59 -2.26 -10.00 -1.64
N GLN A 60 -1.07 -10.35 -1.21
CA GLN A 60 -0.91 -11.09 0.04
C GLN A 60 -1.35 -10.24 1.23
N PHE A 61 -1.01 -8.99 1.19
CA PHE A 61 -1.38 -8.08 2.27
C PHE A 61 -2.89 -7.99 2.39
N ARG A 62 -3.56 -7.81 1.26
CA ARG A 62 -5.02 -7.71 1.27
C ARG A 62 -5.65 -8.99 1.81
N SER A 63 -5.20 -10.13 1.31
CA SER A 63 -5.75 -11.40 1.73
C SER A 63 -5.58 -11.60 3.24
N LYS A 64 -4.40 -11.28 3.71
CA LYS A 64 -4.08 -11.46 5.11
C LYS A 64 -4.96 -10.61 6.02
N TRP A 65 -5.12 -9.35 5.66
CA TRP A 65 -5.88 -8.44 6.49
C TRP A 65 -7.38 -8.61 6.34
N GLN A 66 -7.83 -9.01 5.15
CA GLN A 66 -9.23 -9.28 4.97
C GLN A 66 -9.67 -10.52 5.72
N ASP A 67 -8.80 -11.51 5.75
CA ASP A 67 -9.09 -12.72 6.52
C ASP A 67 -9.30 -12.38 7.98
N ILE A 68 -8.42 -11.57 8.51
CA ILE A 68 -8.53 -11.17 9.91
C ILE A 68 -9.84 -10.43 10.15
N THR A 69 -10.19 -9.54 9.24
CA THR A 69 -11.41 -8.77 9.36
C THR A 69 -12.64 -9.67 9.31
N ASN A 70 -12.64 -10.60 8.39
CA ASN A 70 -13.75 -11.52 8.25
C ASN A 70 -13.89 -12.40 9.47
N THR A 71 -12.78 -12.88 9.95
CA THR A 71 -12.78 -13.76 11.10
C THR A 71 -13.30 -13.05 12.33
N GLY A 72 -13.08 -11.78 12.38
CA GLY A 72 -13.50 -10.99 13.53
C GLY A 72 -15.00 -10.91 13.71
N ARG A 73 -15.74 -11.30 12.70
CA ARG A 73 -17.19 -11.27 12.82
C ARG A 73 -17.72 -12.54 13.43
#